data_c5cb1f507d592123a7910e036c37b67e
#
_entry.id   c5cb1f507d592123a7910e036c37b67e
#
_cell.length_a   1.000
_cell.length_b   1.000
_cell.length_c   1.000
_cell.angle_alpha   90.00
_cell.angle_beta   90.00
_cell.angle_gamma   90.00
#
_symmetry.space_group_name_H-M   'P 1'
#
loop_
_entity.id
_entity.type
_entity.pdbx_description
1 polymer ?
#
loop_
_entity_poly.entity_id
_entity_poly.type
_entity_poly.pdbx_seq_one_letter_code
_entity_poly.pdbx_strand_id
1 'polypeptide(L)'
;MVRIYLTEGDHTLNALIRHLHDVAKVQGVTVFRAIAGFGHSGRLHSTALVDLSLDLPLVVEFFDSPERIEAVLPTLGALTDPRHVVTWSVRIPV
;
A
#
# COMPACT_ATOMS: atom_id res chain seq x y z
N MET A 1 -10.98 -5.81 -0.81
CA MET A 1 -10.03 -4.70 -1.07
C MET A 1 -8.95 -4.69 -0.01
N VAL A 2 -7.73 -4.57 -0.43
CA VAL A 2 -6.58 -4.39 0.46
C VAL A 2 -5.95 -3.04 0.16
N ARG A 3 -5.69 -2.27 1.19
CA ARG A 3 -4.99 -1.00 1.08
C ARG A 3 -3.79 -1.03 2.02
N ILE A 4 -2.64 -0.67 1.48
CA ILE A 4 -1.39 -0.65 2.23
C ILE A 4 -0.86 0.78 2.22
N TYR A 5 -0.60 1.31 3.40
CA TYR A 5 -0.04 2.65 3.56
C TYR A 5 1.47 2.54 3.68
N LEU A 6 2.17 3.27 2.83
CA LEU A 6 3.62 3.34 2.82
C LEU A 6 4.05 4.80 2.86
N THR A 7 5.32 5.00 3.15
CA THR A 7 5.97 6.30 2.97
C THR A 7 7.00 6.15 1.87
N GLU A 8 7.07 7.14 1.01
CA GLU A 8 7.97 7.11 -0.15
C GLU A 8 9.42 6.87 0.29
N GLY A 9 9.81 7.42 1.45
CA GLY A 9 11.15 7.25 1.99
C GLY A 9 11.47 5.86 2.50
N ASP A 10 10.47 4.99 2.67
CA ASP A 10 10.71 3.63 3.17
C ASP A 10 11.35 2.72 2.12
N HIS A 11 11.32 3.10 0.86
CA HIS A 11 11.95 2.36 -0.25
C HIS A 11 11.44 0.92 -0.40
N THR A 12 10.25 0.63 0.12
CA THR A 12 9.69 -0.72 0.05
C THR A 12 8.72 -0.91 -1.11
N LEU A 13 8.35 0.18 -1.78
CA LEU A 13 7.31 0.13 -2.81
C LEU A 13 7.65 -0.85 -3.92
N ASN A 14 8.86 -0.78 -4.46
CA ASN A 14 9.25 -1.66 -5.58
C ASN A 14 9.25 -3.13 -5.16
N ALA A 15 9.73 -3.42 -3.96
CA ALA A 15 9.73 -4.79 -3.45
C ALA A 15 8.31 -5.30 -3.25
N LEU A 16 7.43 -4.45 -2.73
CA LEU A 16 6.03 -4.82 -2.52
C LEU A 16 5.32 -5.09 -3.84
N ILE A 17 5.48 -4.20 -4.82
CA ILE A 17 4.84 -4.38 -6.13
C ILE A 17 5.35 -5.64 -6.79
N ARG A 18 6.65 -5.89 -6.73
CA ARG A 18 7.24 -7.11 -7.30
C ARG A 18 6.68 -8.36 -6.63
N HIS A 19 6.54 -8.32 -5.32
CA HIS A 19 5.96 -9.45 -4.58
C HIS A 19 4.51 -9.70 -5.01
N LEU A 20 3.71 -8.66 -5.10
CA LEU A 20 2.30 -8.79 -5.48
C LEU A 20 2.14 -9.27 -6.92
N HIS A 21 3.04 -8.88 -7.80
CA HIS A 21 2.99 -9.28 -9.21
C HIS A 21 3.56 -10.68 -9.43
N ASP A 22 4.75 -10.96 -8.90
CA ASP A 22 5.50 -12.16 -9.25
C ASP A 22 5.19 -13.35 -8.35
N VAL A 23 4.93 -13.11 -7.08
CA VAL A 23 4.75 -14.17 -6.08
C VAL A 23 3.27 -14.37 -5.77
N ALA A 24 2.60 -13.33 -5.31
CA ALA A 24 1.19 -13.41 -4.95
C ALA A 24 0.29 -13.46 -6.17
N LYS A 25 0.72 -12.87 -7.28
CA LYS A 25 0.01 -12.88 -8.56
C LYS A 25 -1.42 -12.38 -8.44
N VAL A 26 -1.60 -11.26 -7.73
CA VAL A 26 -2.90 -10.61 -7.65
C VAL A 26 -3.30 -10.06 -9.02
N GLN A 27 -4.60 -9.82 -9.20
CA GLN A 27 -5.13 -9.43 -10.52
C GLN A 27 -4.61 -8.08 -10.98
N GLY A 28 -4.37 -7.15 -10.06
CA GLY A 28 -3.87 -5.84 -10.42
C GLY A 28 -3.56 -5.04 -9.16
N VAL A 29 -2.69 -4.06 -9.33
CA VAL A 29 -2.26 -3.19 -8.23
C VAL A 29 -2.30 -1.76 -8.73
N THR A 30 -2.82 -0.86 -7.91
CA THR A 30 -2.79 0.57 -8.18
C THR A 30 -2.06 1.27 -7.06
N VAL A 31 -1.20 2.21 -7.41
CA VAL A 31 -0.47 3.02 -6.46
C VAL A 31 -0.91 4.46 -6.57
N PHE A 32 -1.26 5.05 -5.44
CA PHE A 32 -1.60 6.47 -5.35
C PHE A 32 -0.53 7.17 -4.52
N ARG A 33 -0.09 8.32 -4.99
CA ARG A 33 0.76 9.20 -4.21
C ARG A 33 -0.12 10.28 -3.60
N ALA A 34 -0.04 10.43 -2.27
CA ALA A 34 -0.78 11.48 -1.60
C ALA A 34 -0.13 12.84 -1.87
N ILE A 35 -0.96 13.88 -1.94
CA ILE A 35 -0.47 15.24 -2.08
C ILE A 35 -0.14 15.87 -0.73
N ALA A 36 -0.66 15.30 0.35
CA ALA A 36 -0.41 15.75 1.71
C ALA A 36 -0.88 14.66 2.67
N GLY A 37 -0.35 14.64 3.86
CA GLY A 37 -0.83 13.74 4.88
C GLY A 37 0.19 13.55 6.00
N PHE A 38 -0.27 12.91 7.06
CA PHE A 38 0.61 12.44 8.12
C PHE A 38 0.09 11.10 8.59
N GLY A 39 0.98 10.34 9.17
CA GLY A 39 0.62 9.02 9.64
C GLY A 39 1.33 8.69 10.93
N HIS A 40 1.83 7.48 11.01
CA HIS A 40 2.42 6.91 12.21
C HIS A 40 3.50 7.80 12.85
N SER A 41 4.31 8.48 12.05
CA SER A 41 5.37 9.35 12.57
C SER A 41 4.86 10.68 13.11
N GLY A 42 3.61 11.05 12.83
CA GLY A 42 3.06 12.34 13.19
C GLY A 42 3.57 13.52 12.37
N ARG A 43 4.49 13.29 11.44
CA ARG A 43 5.01 14.35 10.58
C ARG A 43 4.00 14.66 9.49
N LEU A 44 3.77 15.94 9.28
CA LEU A 44 2.93 16.38 8.17
C LEU A 44 3.76 16.40 6.90
N HIS A 45 3.25 15.73 5.87
CA HIS A 45 3.87 15.68 4.55
C HIS A 45 2.95 16.38 3.56
N SER A 46 3.48 17.32 2.80
CA SER A 46 2.68 18.08 1.85
C SER A 46 3.55 18.55 0.67
N THR A 47 3.02 18.38 -0.53
CA THR A 47 3.65 18.93 -1.74
C THR A 47 3.42 20.44 -1.87
N ALA A 48 2.43 20.99 -1.17
CA ALA A 48 2.14 22.42 -1.21
C ALA A 48 3.20 23.23 -0.45
N LEU A 49 3.86 22.62 0.51
CA LEU A 49 5.06 23.18 1.11
C LEU A 49 6.19 22.85 0.16
N VAL A 50 7.04 23.82 -0.16
CA VAL A 50 8.20 23.59 -1.04
C VAL A 50 9.18 22.70 -0.29
N ASP A 51 8.73 21.54 0.04
CA ASP A 51 9.51 20.54 0.71
C ASP A 51 9.89 19.49 -0.32
N LEU A 52 11.16 19.41 -0.60
CA LEU A 52 11.71 18.40 -1.49
C LEU A 52 11.79 17.05 -0.79
N SER A 53 11.13 16.91 0.35
CA SER A 53 11.04 15.65 1.07
C SER A 53 10.36 14.60 0.20
N LEU A 54 11.01 13.46 0.08
CA LEU A 54 10.47 12.30 -0.64
C LEU A 54 9.60 11.44 0.29
N ASP A 55 9.18 11.97 1.44
CA ASP A 55 8.44 11.22 2.45
C ASP A 55 6.94 11.42 2.32
N LEU A 56 6.45 11.55 1.09
CA LEU A 56 5.01 11.62 0.87
C LEU A 56 4.36 10.27 1.10
N PRO A 57 3.15 10.25 1.67
CA PRO A 57 2.42 9.00 1.81
C PRO A 57 2.11 8.37 0.46
N LEU A 58 2.20 7.05 0.41
CA LEU A 58 1.83 6.25 -0.74
C LEU A 58 0.74 5.28 -0.31
N VAL A 59 -0.19 5.02 -1.22
CA VAL A 59 -1.26 4.05 -0.99
C VAL A 59 -1.19 3.02 -2.09
N VAL A 60 -1.07 1.76 -1.71
CA VAL A 60 -1.10 0.62 -2.63
C VAL A 60 -2.44 -0.09 -2.43
N GLU A 61 -3.19 -0.26 -3.50
CA GLU A 61 -4.49 -0.94 -3.43
C GLU A 61 -4.54 -2.09 -4.41
N PHE A 62 -5.19 -3.18 -3.97
CA PHE A 62 -5.54 -4.27 -4.86
C PHE A 62 -6.78 -4.99 -4.32
N PHE A 63 -7.44 -5.74 -5.18
CA PHE A 63 -8.53 -6.61 -4.77
C PHE A 63 -8.38 -7.96 -5.46
N ASP A 64 -8.91 -8.97 -4.82
CA ASP A 64 -8.92 -10.33 -5.35
C ASP A 64 -10.03 -11.09 -4.61
N SER A 65 -10.17 -12.38 -4.91
CA SER A 65 -11.12 -13.20 -4.20
C SER A 65 -10.76 -13.30 -2.70
N PRO A 66 -11.75 -13.57 -1.83
CA PRO A 66 -11.45 -13.70 -0.40
C PRO A 66 -10.39 -14.74 -0.09
N GLU A 67 -10.40 -15.87 -0.79
CA GLU A 67 -9.44 -16.95 -0.58
C GLU A 67 -8.01 -16.49 -0.92
N ARG A 68 -7.87 -15.74 -2.00
CA ARG A 68 -6.57 -15.23 -2.41
C ARG A 68 -6.05 -14.20 -1.44
N ILE A 69 -6.92 -13.31 -0.97
CA ILE A 69 -6.55 -12.30 0.02
C ILE A 69 -6.06 -12.98 1.30
N GLU A 70 -6.78 -13.99 1.79
CA GLU A 70 -6.36 -14.71 2.98
C GLU A 70 -5.00 -15.38 2.81
N ALA A 71 -4.67 -15.83 1.61
CA ALA A 71 -3.37 -16.43 1.32
C ALA A 71 -2.27 -15.39 1.20
N VAL A 72 -2.58 -14.20 0.71
CA VAL A 72 -1.58 -13.15 0.46
C VAL A 72 -1.21 -12.39 1.73
N LEU A 73 -2.19 -12.07 2.59
CA LEU A 73 -1.96 -11.21 3.76
C LEU A 73 -0.79 -11.68 4.64
N PRO A 74 -0.68 -12.98 4.99
CA PRO A 74 0.45 -13.41 5.83
C PRO A 74 1.81 -13.19 5.18
N THR A 75 1.88 -13.12 3.85
CA THR A 75 3.15 -12.95 3.15
C THR A 75 3.65 -11.53 3.14
N LEU A 76 2.83 -10.57 3.57
CA LEU A 76 3.19 -9.16 3.53
C LEU A 76 4.01 -8.70 4.74
N GLY A 77 4.09 -9.53 5.77
CA GLY A 77 4.70 -9.14 7.05
C GLY A 77 6.18 -8.77 6.95
N ALA A 78 6.91 -9.29 5.96
CA ALA A 78 8.31 -8.95 5.75
C ALA A 78 8.48 -7.63 5.01
N LEU A 79 7.41 -7.12 4.37
CA LEU A 79 7.48 -5.95 3.50
C LEU A 79 6.77 -4.74 4.07
N THR A 80 5.84 -4.94 4.99
CA THR A 80 5.07 -3.84 5.55
C THR A 80 4.60 -4.20 6.97
N ASP A 81 4.42 -3.17 7.79
CA ASP A 81 3.88 -3.32 9.13
C ASP A 81 2.39 -3.69 9.01
N PRO A 82 1.93 -4.75 9.71
CA PRO A 82 0.51 -5.11 9.68
C PRO A 82 -0.44 -3.98 10.08
N ARG A 83 0.03 -3.03 10.89
CA ARG A 83 -0.78 -1.88 11.30
C ARG A 83 -1.04 -0.92 10.15
N HIS A 84 -0.31 -1.06 9.05
CA HIS A 84 -0.48 -0.21 7.87
C HIS A 84 -1.32 -0.88 6.79
N VAL A 85 -1.86 -2.06 7.08
CA VAL A 85 -2.68 -2.81 6.13
C VAL A 85 -4.13 -2.75 6.58
N VAL A 86 -5.00 -2.29 5.69
CA VAL A 86 -6.44 -2.19 5.94
C VAL A 86 -7.15 -3.02 4.89
N THR A 87 -8.15 -3.78 5.31
CA THR A 87 -8.95 -4.58 4.39
C THR A 87 -10.43 -4.30 4.61
N TRP A 88 -11.21 -4.40 3.55
CA TRP A 88 -12.66 -4.33 3.62
C TRP A 88 -13.28 -5.04 2.45
N SER A 89 -14.55 -5.42 2.61
CA SER A 89 -15.28 -6.12 1.57
C SER A 89 -15.67 -5.15 0.46
N VAL A 90 -15.51 -5.59 -0.77
CA VAL A 90 -15.97 -4.86 -1.94
C VAL A 90 -16.80 -5.79 -2.80
N ARG A 91 -17.65 -5.21 -3.61
CA ARG A 91 -18.48 -5.94 -4.55
C ARG A 91 -17.93 -5.74 -5.94
N ILE A 92 -17.69 -6.83 -6.63
CA ILE A 92 -17.26 -6.80 -8.02
C ILE A 92 -18.46 -7.21 -8.86
N PRO A 93 -19.00 -6.32 -9.70
CA PRO A 93 -20.09 -6.71 -10.59
C PRO A 93 -19.58 -7.69 -11.64
N VAL A 94 -20.30 -8.77 -11.82
CA VAL A 94 -19.92 -9.84 -12.73
C VAL A 94 -20.95 -9.96 -13.85
#